data_8925a451ded86435585eb7d9f468cb24
#
_entry.id   8925a451ded86435585eb7d9f468cb24
#
_cell.length_a   1.000
_cell.length_b   1.000
_cell.length_c   1.000
_cell.angle_alpha   90.00
_cell.angle_beta   90.00
_cell.angle_gamma   90.00
#
_symmetry.space_group_name_H-M   'P 1'
#
loop_
_entity.id
_entity.type
_entity.pdbx_description
1 polymer ?
#
loop_
_entity_poly.entity_id
_entity_poly.type
_entity_poly.pdbx_seq_one_letter_code
_entity_poly.pdbx_strand_id
1 'polypeptide(L)'
;MTDRCSKWMISATATDRVTRIGVLEIPGGNYRPPINSGHCVNAPRDKTGDFSMRTSTFIVLSFLGLIGLAASLILLPRPNSQPTAPSNVPEFGNRIPATPDVEHIAEASTATGRHAKAAGDSVSGLVSVSAAAPVSVPVDAEEKAVKAEPDGQAALSLTPLQFPDWPKPELVLVASGEQHGYFEPCGCTANQLGGMSRRGGLFEQLKSLGWDARGIDLGGLSRRTGPQAQLKFETTLEALRELRYVGLGMGPEDLKLGAGYLLSQHLTDGDPPLTFLGANLIFFGSKELGTPLPFTIFEHDGLKVGVTCVISDTIRREVIPDRSAEDAAAADMQWIDPAAALKEVTQKFDEANVEFRVLLSHSTMAESRKLAQEFPTLDLIIAANGVTDGERQPEMIGPVRLLQVGKKGQQVGVIGIYPEDAEKPVRFELVTLRSEQFADSARMTELMQKYQDRLKDDSVITASEPVAHPSGATFVGANKCGECHTKAFEIWKATPHAHAFESLDPAQKREGYERLHGVLRTFDPECLSCHVTGWEPEEYVRFQSGFLNEQFASSGDDKLLQKLLAGSQCENCHGPGSRHIELIESDPAAAVRDVKITLQQAEEQTCVKCHDGDNSPDFKFEKYWDAVKHYGKD
;
A
#
# COMPACT_ATOMS: atom_id res chain seq x y z
N MET A 1 -3.80 -3.06 48.17
CA MET A 1 -3.34 -3.45 46.84
C MET A 1 -2.24 -2.54 46.33
N THR A 2 -2.25 -1.24 46.58
CA THR A 2 -1.24 -0.27 46.11
C THR A 2 0.12 -0.37 46.83
N ASP A 3 0.17 -0.89 48.05
CA ASP A 3 1.43 -0.95 48.83
C ASP A 3 2.31 -2.18 48.58
N ARG A 4 1.85 -3.16 47.79
CA ARG A 4 2.63 -4.37 47.49
C ARG A 4 3.39 -4.32 46.18
N CYS A 5 2.92 -3.57 45.19
CA CYS A 5 3.61 -3.43 43.90
C CYS A 5 4.91 -2.62 43.99
N SER A 6 4.93 -1.56 44.82
CA SER A 6 6.11 -0.67 44.95
C SER A 6 7.31 -1.30 45.66
N LYS A 7 7.12 -2.37 46.45
CA LYS A 7 8.25 -3.02 47.20
C LYS A 7 9.09 -3.99 46.38
N TRP A 8 8.61 -4.48 45.23
CA TRP A 8 9.31 -5.50 44.46
C TRP A 8 10.14 -4.95 43.30
N MET A 9 9.85 -3.76 42.77
CA MET A 9 10.71 -3.14 41.74
C MET A 9 12.07 -2.67 42.26
N ILE A 10 12.20 -2.35 43.54
CA ILE A 10 13.46 -1.86 44.13
C ILE A 10 14.51 -2.99 44.31
N SER A 11 14.09 -4.25 44.33
CA SER A 11 14.99 -5.41 44.54
C SER A 11 15.69 -5.90 43.27
N ALA A 12 15.23 -5.53 42.06
CA ALA A 12 15.80 -6.00 40.81
C ALA A 12 16.96 -5.13 40.28
N THR A 13 17.22 -3.97 40.88
CA THR A 13 18.22 -3.01 40.41
C THR A 13 19.58 -3.12 41.11
N ALA A 14 19.79 -4.06 42.06
CA ALA A 14 20.99 -4.13 42.89
C ALA A 14 22.08 -5.11 42.42
N THR A 15 21.91 -5.85 41.31
CA THR A 15 22.85 -6.92 40.91
C THR A 15 23.67 -6.65 39.63
N ASP A 16 23.59 -5.51 39.01
CA ASP A 16 24.42 -5.20 37.84
C ASP A 16 25.49 -4.12 38.18
N ARG A 17 26.36 -4.43 39.11
CA ARG A 17 27.69 -3.77 39.22
C ARG A 17 28.78 -4.82 39.41
N VAL A 18 29.80 -4.66 38.58
CA VAL A 18 31.11 -5.29 38.56
C VAL A 18 31.23 -6.43 37.52
N THR A 19 31.77 -6.11 36.36
CA THR A 19 33.15 -6.50 36.02
C THR A 19 33.63 -5.74 34.78
N ARG A 20 34.50 -4.79 34.97
CA ARG A 20 35.45 -4.31 33.94
C ARG A 20 36.60 -5.31 33.92
N ILE A 21 36.86 -5.93 32.79
CA ILE A 21 38.22 -6.42 32.43
C ILE A 21 38.36 -6.39 30.90
N GLY A 22 39.39 -5.64 30.45
CA GLY A 22 40.27 -6.04 29.35
C GLY A 22 39.83 -5.73 27.94
N VAL A 23 40.31 -4.61 27.47
CA VAL A 23 40.51 -4.26 26.06
C VAL A 23 41.40 -5.30 25.38
N LEU A 24 40.96 -5.84 24.25
CA LEU A 24 41.82 -6.42 23.21
C LEU A 24 41.23 -6.06 21.84
N GLU A 25 41.94 -5.17 21.16
CA GLU A 25 41.71 -4.79 19.76
C GLU A 25 42.00 -5.97 18.84
N ILE A 26 41.09 -6.25 17.91
CA ILE A 26 41.39 -6.99 16.66
C ILE A 26 40.57 -6.35 15.51
N PRO A 27 41.16 -6.15 14.32
CA PRO A 27 40.62 -5.31 13.27
C PRO A 27 39.72 -6.03 12.26
N GLY A 28 38.78 -5.29 11.72
CA GLY A 28 38.21 -5.34 10.38
C GLY A 28 37.64 -6.66 9.86
N GLY A 29 36.30 -6.72 9.72
CA GLY A 29 35.66 -7.75 8.94
C GLY A 29 34.17 -7.51 8.79
N ASN A 30 33.74 -7.17 7.59
CA ASN A 30 32.36 -6.97 7.16
C ASN A 30 31.46 -8.15 7.56
N TYR A 31 30.40 -7.89 8.29
CA TYR A 31 29.41 -8.88 8.65
C TYR A 31 28.10 -8.61 7.86
N ARG A 32 27.69 -9.58 7.06
CA ARG A 32 26.33 -9.68 6.50
C ARG A 32 25.57 -10.75 7.29
N PRO A 33 24.28 -10.58 7.56
CA PRO A 33 23.49 -11.55 8.30
C PRO A 33 23.20 -12.82 7.46
N PRO A 34 23.01 -13.98 8.09
CA PRO A 34 22.81 -15.24 7.38
C PRO A 34 21.36 -15.47 6.99
N ILE A 35 21.16 -15.79 5.71
CA ILE A 35 19.93 -16.39 5.19
C ILE A 35 20.01 -17.89 5.41
N ASN A 36 19.00 -18.44 6.07
CA ASN A 36 18.81 -19.87 6.29
C ASN A 36 18.37 -20.54 4.98
N SER A 37 19.19 -21.40 4.41
CA SER A 37 18.72 -22.38 3.44
C SER A 37 19.45 -23.71 3.67
N GLY A 38 18.67 -24.75 3.73
CA GLY A 38 19.07 -26.10 4.11
C GLY A 38 19.95 -26.82 3.07
N HIS A 39 20.74 -27.66 3.67
CA HIS A 39 21.36 -28.93 3.21
C HIS A 39 21.76 -29.08 1.74
N CYS A 40 23.06 -29.04 1.51
CA CYS A 40 23.72 -29.87 0.51
C CYS A 40 24.97 -30.53 1.08
N VAL A 41 25.03 -31.84 0.89
CA VAL A 41 26.08 -32.76 1.35
C VAL A 41 27.32 -32.56 0.47
N ASN A 42 28.48 -32.36 1.09
CA ASN A 42 29.81 -32.30 0.46
C ASN A 42 30.33 -33.71 0.12
N ALA A 43 30.91 -33.83 -1.07
CA ALA A 43 31.93 -34.86 -1.38
C ALA A 43 33.19 -34.17 -1.96
N PRO A 44 34.39 -34.74 -1.74
CA PRO A 44 35.63 -33.96 -1.78
C PRO A 44 36.27 -33.86 -3.17
N ARG A 45 36.98 -32.74 -3.38
CA ARG A 45 37.86 -32.53 -4.52
C ARG A 45 39.13 -33.34 -4.37
N ASP A 46 39.52 -34.03 -5.47
CA ASP A 46 40.90 -34.37 -5.66
C ASP A 46 41.37 -34.00 -7.07
N LYS A 47 42.69 -33.83 -7.19
CA LYS A 47 43.39 -33.10 -8.22
C LYS A 47 43.85 -33.97 -9.40
N THR A 48 43.99 -33.31 -10.55
CA THR A 48 44.94 -33.55 -11.65
C THR A 48 44.71 -34.74 -12.60
N GLY A 49 44.77 -34.42 -13.91
CA GLY A 49 45.06 -35.39 -14.95
C GLY A 49 44.44 -35.07 -16.30
N ASP A 50 45.22 -34.38 -17.11
CA ASP A 50 45.12 -34.31 -18.57
C ASP A 50 44.89 -35.69 -19.21
N PHE A 51 43.98 -35.86 -20.18
CA PHE A 51 44.21 -36.66 -21.41
C PHE A 51 42.98 -36.62 -22.36
N SER A 52 43.26 -36.14 -23.55
CA SER A 52 42.89 -36.51 -24.93
C SER A 52 41.68 -37.44 -25.21
N MET A 53 40.87 -36.94 -26.15
CA MET A 53 40.10 -37.62 -27.22
C MET A 53 39.84 -39.14 -27.11
N ARG A 54 38.57 -39.51 -27.23
CA ARG A 54 38.10 -40.44 -28.29
C ARG A 54 36.56 -40.47 -28.40
N THR A 55 36.12 -40.22 -29.60
CA THR A 55 34.85 -40.59 -30.25
C THR A 55 34.44 -42.03 -29.98
N SER A 56 33.17 -42.27 -29.67
CA SER A 56 32.47 -43.49 -30.07
C SER A 56 30.96 -43.31 -30.11
N THR A 57 30.44 -43.47 -31.24
CA THR A 57 29.09 -43.67 -31.77
C THR A 57 28.45 -44.93 -31.19
N PHE A 58 27.18 -44.91 -30.76
CA PHE A 58 26.25 -46.05 -30.84
C PHE A 58 24.82 -45.51 -30.74
N ILE A 59 24.15 -45.53 -31.85
CA ILE A 59 23.14 -46.42 -32.46
C ILE A 59 21.73 -46.19 -31.91
N VAL A 60 20.95 -45.69 -32.85
CA VAL A 60 19.51 -45.61 -33.00
C VAL A 60 18.86 -46.99 -32.89
N LEU A 61 17.72 -47.08 -32.22
CA LEU A 61 16.72 -48.09 -32.58
C LEU A 61 15.29 -47.49 -32.41
N SER A 62 14.73 -47.26 -33.55
CA SER A 62 13.31 -47.00 -33.82
C SER A 62 12.50 -48.26 -33.55
N PHE A 63 11.27 -48.12 -33.04
CA PHE A 63 10.20 -49.03 -33.40
C PHE A 63 8.87 -48.28 -33.57
N LEU A 64 8.43 -48.32 -34.81
CA LEU A 64 7.09 -48.04 -35.32
C LEU A 64 6.18 -49.26 -35.10
N GLY A 65 4.92 -49.03 -34.93
CA GLY A 65 3.83 -50.01 -35.08
C GLY A 65 2.55 -49.48 -34.47
N LEU A 66 1.71 -48.85 -35.17
CA LEU A 66 0.65 -49.22 -36.12
C LEU A 66 -0.62 -49.80 -35.44
N ILE A 67 -1.68 -48.95 -35.43
CA ILE A 67 -3.10 -49.20 -35.87
C ILE A 67 -3.87 -50.37 -35.27
N GLY A 68 -5.08 -50.08 -34.78
CA GLY A 68 -6.21 -51.06 -34.74
C GLY A 68 -7.42 -50.62 -33.94
N LEU A 69 -8.44 -50.22 -34.66
CA LEU A 69 -9.84 -50.10 -34.23
C LEU A 69 -10.36 -51.34 -33.49
N ALA A 70 -11.25 -51.18 -32.52
CA ALA A 70 -12.61 -51.72 -32.61
C ALA A 70 -13.42 -51.49 -31.32
N ALA A 71 -14.65 -51.06 -31.48
CA ALA A 71 -15.69 -50.96 -30.47
C ALA A 71 -16.18 -52.33 -30.03
N SER A 72 -16.60 -52.48 -28.76
CA SER A 72 -17.74 -53.31 -28.38
C SER A 72 -18.20 -53.07 -26.93
N LEU A 73 -19.44 -52.76 -26.80
CA LEU A 73 -20.27 -52.82 -25.58
C LEU A 73 -20.14 -54.18 -24.89
N ILE A 74 -20.21 -54.20 -23.55
CA ILE A 74 -20.98 -55.21 -22.79
C ILE A 74 -21.27 -54.66 -21.36
N LEU A 75 -22.51 -54.92 -20.93
CA LEU A 75 -23.24 -54.53 -19.73
C LEU A 75 -22.86 -55.34 -18.46
N LEU A 76 -22.81 -54.62 -17.27
CA LEU A 76 -23.29 -54.96 -15.90
C LEU A 76 -22.68 -56.16 -15.12
N PRO A 77 -22.81 -56.28 -13.75
CA PRO A 77 -23.47 -55.46 -12.75
C PRO A 77 -22.63 -55.13 -11.48
N ARG A 78 -23.20 -54.29 -10.59
CA ARG A 78 -22.72 -53.95 -9.23
C ARG A 78 -22.88 -55.09 -8.24
N PRO A 79 -22.14 -55.06 -7.10
CA PRO A 79 -22.83 -55.06 -5.82
C PRO A 79 -22.35 -54.01 -4.80
N ASN A 80 -23.26 -53.64 -3.92
CA ASN A 80 -23.25 -52.82 -2.72
C ASN A 80 -22.18 -53.16 -1.69
N SER A 81 -21.66 -52.10 -1.06
CA SER A 81 -21.55 -52.00 0.38
C SER A 81 -21.13 -50.57 0.82
N GLN A 82 -21.98 -49.94 1.64
CA GLN A 82 -21.70 -48.77 2.48
C GLN A 82 -21.36 -49.26 3.88
N PRO A 83 -21.04 -48.39 4.87
CA PRO A 83 -20.35 -47.10 4.89
C PRO A 83 -19.28 -46.99 6.01
N THR A 84 -18.40 -46.00 5.96
CA THR A 84 -17.89 -45.30 7.15
C THR A 84 -17.42 -43.91 6.75
N ALA A 85 -17.96 -42.88 7.41
CA ALA A 85 -17.51 -41.49 7.44
C ALA A 85 -16.68 -41.26 8.73
N PRO A 86 -16.12 -40.09 9.04
CA PRO A 86 -15.96 -38.86 8.24
C PRO A 86 -14.54 -38.21 8.35
N SER A 87 -14.19 -37.32 7.46
CA SER A 87 -13.24 -36.25 7.77
C SER A 87 -13.62 -34.98 7.01
N ASN A 88 -13.79 -33.90 7.73
CA ASN A 88 -14.21 -32.59 7.30
C ASN A 88 -13.15 -31.92 6.44
N VAL A 89 -13.55 -31.43 5.29
CA VAL A 89 -12.88 -30.33 4.57
C VAL A 89 -14.01 -29.41 4.05
N PRO A 90 -14.01 -28.10 4.29
CA PRO A 90 -15.06 -27.22 3.80
C PRO A 90 -14.83 -26.85 2.33
N GLU A 91 -15.81 -27.15 1.51
CA GLU A 91 -15.95 -26.62 0.16
C GLU A 91 -16.35 -25.14 0.22
N PHE A 92 -15.56 -24.29 -0.39
CA PHE A 92 -15.97 -22.92 -0.75
C PHE A 92 -16.82 -22.98 -2.03
N GLY A 93 -18.11 -22.90 -1.85
CA GLY A 93 -19.06 -22.75 -2.95
C GLY A 93 -19.21 -21.29 -3.36
N ASN A 94 -18.70 -20.93 -4.53
CA ASN A 94 -19.05 -19.71 -5.25
C ASN A 94 -20.55 -19.72 -5.60
N ARG A 95 -21.33 -18.87 -4.95
CA ARG A 95 -22.66 -18.47 -5.45
C ARG A 95 -22.57 -17.08 -6.03
N ILE A 96 -22.67 -17.00 -7.35
CA ILE A 96 -22.95 -15.77 -8.10
C ILE A 96 -24.45 -15.48 -7.91
N PRO A 97 -24.87 -14.30 -7.44
CA PRO A 97 -26.26 -13.92 -7.46
C PRO A 97 -26.67 -13.53 -8.88
N ALA A 98 -27.76 -14.13 -9.36
CA ALA A 98 -28.40 -13.79 -10.61
C ALA A 98 -29.03 -12.38 -10.51
N THR A 99 -28.87 -11.59 -11.55
CA THR A 99 -29.54 -10.31 -11.78
C THR A 99 -31.07 -10.52 -11.88
N PRO A 100 -31.88 -9.66 -11.28
CA PRO A 100 -33.32 -9.66 -11.54
C PRO A 100 -33.65 -8.87 -12.80
N ASP A 101 -34.46 -9.46 -13.65
CA ASP A 101 -35.08 -8.89 -14.84
C ASP A 101 -35.93 -7.66 -14.52
N VAL A 102 -35.81 -6.65 -15.36
CA VAL A 102 -36.63 -5.43 -15.35
C VAL A 102 -37.90 -5.74 -16.16
N GLU A 103 -39.05 -5.86 -15.54
CA GLU A 103 -40.33 -5.67 -16.18
C GLU A 103 -41.16 -4.58 -15.51
N HIS A 104 -41.67 -3.72 -16.36
CA HIS A 104 -42.55 -2.57 -16.14
C HIS A 104 -43.72 -2.85 -15.22
N ILE A 105 -44.05 -1.91 -14.31
CA ILE A 105 -45.43 -1.52 -14.06
C ILE A 105 -45.46 -0.01 -13.75
N ALA A 106 -46.28 0.69 -14.49
CA ALA A 106 -46.63 2.10 -14.37
C ALA A 106 -47.86 2.28 -13.47
N GLU A 107 -47.93 3.50 -12.87
CA GLU A 107 -49.12 4.24 -12.47
C GLU A 107 -50.07 3.74 -11.35
N ALA A 108 -50.20 4.55 -10.31
CA ALA A 108 -51.38 5.33 -9.90
C ALA A 108 -51.17 5.80 -8.44
N SER A 109 -51.02 7.08 -8.18
CA SER A 109 -52.03 8.11 -7.97
C SER A 109 -52.80 8.04 -6.63
N THR A 110 -52.56 9.07 -5.86
CA THR A 110 -53.48 9.88 -5.02
C THR A 110 -54.00 9.40 -3.66
N ALA A 111 -53.71 10.24 -2.72
CA ALA A 111 -54.64 11.03 -1.91
C ALA A 111 -54.85 10.66 -0.41
N THR A 112 -54.65 11.70 0.39
CA THR A 112 -55.42 12.13 1.58
C THR A 112 -55.48 11.17 2.76
N GLY A 113 -55.17 11.53 3.96
CA GLY A 113 -55.35 12.76 4.72
C GLY A 113 -55.77 12.46 6.15
N ARG A 114 -55.40 13.35 7.06
CA ARG A 114 -56.06 13.64 8.35
C ARG A 114 -55.73 12.86 9.62
N HIS A 115 -55.10 13.63 10.50
CA HIS A 115 -55.45 13.91 11.93
C HIS A 115 -55.99 12.81 12.83
N ALA A 116 -55.34 12.63 13.99
CA ALA A 116 -55.98 12.69 15.27
C ALA A 116 -54.97 12.99 16.40
N LYS A 117 -55.37 13.94 17.23
CA LYS A 117 -54.85 14.43 18.48
C LYS A 117 -55.43 13.62 19.65
N ALA A 118 -54.67 13.43 20.73
CA ALA A 118 -55.10 13.50 22.15
C ALA A 118 -53.91 13.04 23.00
N ALA A 119 -53.31 13.85 23.84
CA ALA A 119 -53.73 14.35 25.13
C ALA A 119 -53.52 13.37 26.30
N GLY A 120 -52.61 13.74 27.16
CA GLY A 120 -52.74 13.85 28.61
C GLY A 120 -52.06 12.69 29.34
N ASP A 121 -51.23 12.77 30.31
CA ASP A 121 -51.24 13.55 31.52
C ASP A 121 -49.90 13.37 32.29
N SER A 122 -49.57 14.41 32.99
CA SER A 122 -48.49 14.67 33.91
C SER A 122 -48.49 13.80 35.18
N VAL A 123 -47.30 13.45 35.72
CA VAL A 123 -47.03 13.46 37.15
C VAL A 123 -45.62 13.94 37.43
N SER A 124 -45.52 15.04 38.13
CA SER A 124 -44.36 15.69 38.69
C SER A 124 -43.82 14.95 39.93
N GLY A 125 -42.52 14.91 40.07
CA GLY A 125 -41.81 14.53 41.29
C GLY A 125 -40.48 15.24 41.39
N LEU A 126 -40.48 16.44 41.96
CA LEU A 126 -39.30 17.23 42.30
C LEU A 126 -38.61 16.62 43.53
N VAL A 127 -37.32 16.31 43.40
CA VAL A 127 -36.40 16.24 44.54
C VAL A 127 -35.26 17.20 44.28
N SER A 128 -35.26 18.28 45.02
CA SER A 128 -34.19 19.29 45.05
C SER A 128 -33.02 18.80 45.89
N VAL A 129 -31.82 18.81 45.36
CA VAL A 129 -30.58 18.73 46.13
C VAL A 129 -29.81 20.05 45.94
N SER A 130 -29.59 20.68 47.09
CA SER A 130 -28.97 21.97 47.28
C SER A 130 -27.52 22.01 46.81
N ALA A 131 -27.19 23.03 46.01
CA ALA A 131 -25.85 23.36 45.60
C ALA A 131 -25.11 24.13 46.69
N ALA A 132 -23.92 23.67 47.05
CA ALA A 132 -22.95 24.43 47.83
C ALA A 132 -22.11 25.33 46.90
N ALA A 133 -21.98 26.59 47.28
CA ALA A 133 -21.28 27.64 46.56
C ALA A 133 -19.76 27.44 46.57
N PRO A 134 -19.04 27.82 45.50
CA PRO A 134 -17.58 27.81 45.50
C PRO A 134 -17.01 29.06 46.14
N VAL A 135 -15.94 28.85 46.89
CA VAL A 135 -15.10 29.89 47.52
C VAL A 135 -14.25 30.56 46.42
N SER A 136 -14.39 31.87 46.30
CA SER A 136 -13.59 32.71 45.42
C SER A 136 -12.25 33.07 46.04
N VAL A 137 -11.15 32.79 45.34
CA VAL A 137 -9.82 33.33 45.61
C VAL A 137 -9.51 34.37 44.53
N PRO A 138 -9.09 35.59 44.83
CA PRO A 138 -8.77 36.59 43.85
C PRO A 138 -7.37 36.33 43.27
N VAL A 139 -7.25 36.27 41.96
CA VAL A 139 -5.97 36.36 41.25
C VAL A 139 -6.06 37.57 40.31
N ASP A 140 -5.37 38.65 40.72
CA ASP A 140 -5.08 39.75 39.81
C ASP A 140 -4.06 39.31 38.79
N ALA A 141 -4.45 39.21 37.53
CA ALA A 141 -3.56 39.21 36.39
C ALA A 141 -4.22 39.99 35.25
N GLU A 142 -3.63 41.09 34.88
CA GLU A 142 -4.03 41.91 33.75
C GLU A 142 -4.00 41.07 32.44
N GLU A 143 -5.18 40.74 31.97
CA GLU A 143 -5.40 40.10 30.68
C GLU A 143 -5.35 41.18 29.58
N LYS A 144 -4.20 41.35 28.94
CA LYS A 144 -4.14 42.06 27.67
C LYS A 144 -4.89 41.23 26.63
N ALA A 145 -6.12 41.66 26.35
CA ALA A 145 -6.90 41.16 25.22
C ALA A 145 -6.14 41.47 23.90
N VAL A 146 -5.42 40.47 23.40
CA VAL A 146 -4.99 40.43 22.01
C VAL A 146 -6.23 40.09 21.20
N LYS A 147 -6.75 41.08 20.47
CA LYS A 147 -7.75 40.83 19.42
C LYS A 147 -7.12 39.84 18.43
N ALA A 148 -7.59 38.62 18.43
CA ALA A 148 -7.35 37.70 17.31
C ALA A 148 -8.09 38.27 16.11
N GLU A 149 -7.37 38.83 15.15
CA GLU A 149 -7.86 39.01 13.80
C GLU A 149 -8.13 37.59 13.23
N PRO A 150 -9.15 37.41 12.38
CA PRO A 150 -9.36 36.09 11.76
C PRO A 150 -8.14 35.82 10.89
N ASP A 151 -7.36 34.81 11.25
CA ASP A 151 -6.27 34.28 10.45
C ASP A 151 -6.82 33.93 9.06
N GLY A 152 -6.66 34.86 8.12
CA GLY A 152 -6.66 34.55 6.73
C GLY A 152 -5.54 33.52 6.53
N GLN A 153 -5.88 32.31 6.15
CA GLN A 153 -4.92 31.38 5.56
C GLN A 153 -4.07 32.19 4.59
N ALA A 154 -2.81 32.41 4.94
CA ALA A 154 -1.84 32.90 3.99
C ALA A 154 -1.82 31.87 2.87
N ALA A 155 -2.46 32.20 1.74
CA ALA A 155 -2.41 31.38 0.55
C ALA A 155 -0.92 31.16 0.29
N LEU A 156 -0.46 29.92 0.40
CA LEU A 156 0.91 29.55 0.07
C LEU A 156 1.14 30.10 -1.32
N SER A 157 2.08 31.05 -1.43
CA SER A 157 2.46 31.60 -2.73
C SER A 157 3.14 30.47 -3.49
N LEU A 158 2.36 29.78 -4.32
CA LEU A 158 2.88 28.70 -5.16
C LEU A 158 3.96 29.26 -6.08
N THR A 159 5.05 28.54 -6.22
CA THR A 159 6.05 28.81 -7.24
C THR A 159 5.71 27.96 -8.47
N PRO A 160 5.07 28.54 -9.51
CA PRO A 160 4.65 27.75 -10.66
C PRO A 160 5.84 27.06 -11.32
N LEU A 161 5.62 25.85 -11.81
CA LEU A 161 6.59 25.14 -12.61
C LEU A 161 6.88 25.97 -13.86
N GLN A 162 8.13 26.15 -14.17
CA GLN A 162 8.60 26.86 -15.36
C GLN A 162 9.37 25.89 -16.23
N PHE A 163 9.07 25.95 -17.52
CA PHE A 163 9.82 25.25 -18.56
C PHE A 163 10.57 26.31 -19.40
N PRO A 164 11.68 26.87 -18.85
CA PRO A 164 12.46 27.84 -19.59
C PRO A 164 12.95 27.17 -20.89
N ASP A 165 12.88 27.87 -21.99
CA ASP A 165 13.31 27.39 -23.31
C ASP A 165 12.44 26.28 -23.94
N TRP A 166 11.28 25.98 -23.40
CA TRP A 166 10.31 25.11 -24.05
C TRP A 166 9.30 25.93 -24.86
N PRO A 167 9.28 25.86 -26.19
CA PRO A 167 8.13 26.33 -26.95
C PRO A 167 6.91 25.47 -26.61
N LYS A 168 5.74 25.88 -27.06
CA LYS A 168 4.54 25.03 -26.89
C LYS A 168 4.77 23.69 -27.59
N PRO A 169 4.71 22.54 -26.87
CA PRO A 169 4.81 21.23 -27.51
C PRO A 169 3.54 20.90 -28.29
N GLU A 170 3.67 20.03 -29.29
CA GLU A 170 2.51 19.43 -29.96
C GLU A 170 1.70 18.60 -28.97
N LEU A 171 2.39 17.79 -28.16
CA LEU A 171 1.82 16.95 -27.13
C LEU A 171 2.75 16.91 -25.92
N VAL A 172 2.18 16.88 -24.73
CA VAL A 172 2.89 16.53 -23.49
C VAL A 172 2.50 15.12 -23.05
N LEU A 173 3.49 14.24 -22.83
CA LEU A 173 3.29 13.01 -22.08
C LEU A 173 3.73 13.22 -20.62
N VAL A 174 2.87 12.83 -19.68
CA VAL A 174 3.19 12.77 -18.24
C VAL A 174 3.38 11.31 -17.88
N ALA A 175 4.64 10.92 -17.66
CA ALA A 175 5.02 9.57 -17.32
C ALA A 175 5.10 9.39 -15.80
N SER A 176 4.47 8.35 -15.27
CA SER A 176 4.52 7.95 -13.87
C SER A 176 4.58 6.43 -13.73
N GLY A 177 4.70 5.93 -12.51
CA GLY A 177 4.66 4.49 -12.24
C GLY A 177 5.07 4.15 -10.82
N GLU A 178 5.03 2.86 -10.50
CA GLU A 178 5.39 2.31 -9.20
C GLU A 178 4.77 3.10 -8.04
N GLN A 179 3.46 3.41 -8.18
CA GLN A 179 2.68 4.17 -7.20
C GLN A 179 2.63 3.47 -5.83
N HIS A 180 2.66 2.12 -5.80
CA HIS A 180 2.75 1.27 -4.62
C HIS A 180 1.71 1.57 -3.54
N GLY A 181 0.52 2.04 -3.93
CA GLY A 181 -0.56 2.39 -3.02
C GLY A 181 -0.49 3.79 -2.41
N TYR A 182 0.48 4.62 -2.77
CA TYR A 182 0.61 6.00 -2.28
C TYR A 182 -0.30 6.95 -3.05
N PHE A 183 -1.62 6.82 -2.86
CA PHE A 183 -2.60 7.73 -3.47
C PHE A 183 -2.41 9.17 -3.01
N GLU A 184 -2.13 9.35 -1.72
CA GLU A 184 -1.63 10.61 -1.15
C GLU A 184 -0.21 10.42 -0.60
N PRO A 185 0.53 11.51 -0.36
CA PRO A 185 1.79 11.40 0.35
C PRO A 185 1.56 10.71 1.67
N CYS A 186 2.20 9.57 1.87
CA CYS A 186 2.07 8.82 3.11
C CYS A 186 2.80 9.55 4.23
N GLY A 187 2.16 9.64 5.39
CA GLY A 187 2.79 10.11 6.61
C GLY A 187 2.20 11.36 7.22
N CYS A 188 2.36 11.43 8.53
CA CYS A 188 1.85 12.48 9.41
C CYS A 188 2.76 13.71 9.49
N THR A 189 3.75 13.85 8.61
CA THR A 189 4.73 14.96 8.62
C THR A 189 4.46 15.96 7.50
N ALA A 190 4.85 17.23 7.72
CA ALA A 190 4.81 18.25 6.69
C ALA A 190 5.82 17.96 5.56
N ASN A 191 5.59 18.54 4.38
CA ASN A 191 6.52 18.53 3.24
C ASN A 191 6.74 17.17 2.57
N GLN A 192 5.85 16.22 2.73
CA GLN A 192 5.93 14.96 1.99
C GLN A 192 5.72 15.18 0.50
N LEU A 193 6.44 14.39 -0.31
CA LEU A 193 6.41 14.49 -1.76
C LEU A 193 5.33 13.60 -2.36
N GLY A 194 4.86 13.95 -3.56
CA GLY A 194 3.96 13.10 -4.32
C GLY A 194 2.48 13.33 -4.05
N GLY A 195 1.69 12.30 -4.33
CA GLY A 195 0.24 12.28 -4.21
C GLY A 195 -0.50 12.62 -5.49
N MET A 196 -1.65 11.95 -5.70
CA MET A 196 -2.51 12.18 -6.87
C MET A 196 -3.07 13.61 -6.88
N SER A 197 -3.28 14.21 -5.70
CA SER A 197 -3.81 15.56 -5.58
C SER A 197 -2.86 16.59 -6.22
N ARG A 198 -1.56 16.52 -5.92
CA ARG A 198 -0.55 17.40 -6.54
C ARG A 198 -0.27 17.04 -7.99
N ARG A 199 -0.40 15.76 -8.36
CA ARG A 199 -0.33 15.35 -9.76
C ARG A 199 -1.47 16.00 -10.55
N GLY A 200 -2.68 16.06 -9.99
CA GLY A 200 -3.79 16.85 -10.54
C GLY A 200 -3.43 18.32 -10.72
N GLY A 201 -2.83 18.93 -9.70
CA GLY A 201 -2.33 20.32 -9.78
C GLY A 201 -1.31 20.54 -10.90
N LEU A 202 -0.42 19.57 -11.16
CA LEU A 202 0.49 19.63 -12.32
C LEU A 202 -0.30 19.65 -13.65
N PHE A 203 -1.28 18.75 -13.84
CA PHE A 203 -2.10 18.77 -15.06
C PHE A 203 -2.85 20.09 -15.25
N GLU A 204 -3.35 20.68 -14.17
CA GLU A 204 -3.99 22.00 -14.19
C GLU A 204 -3.01 23.10 -14.60
N GLN A 205 -1.76 23.05 -14.11
CA GLN A 205 -0.72 24.01 -14.54
C GLN A 205 -0.34 23.83 -16.01
N LEU A 206 -0.14 22.59 -16.50
CA LEU A 206 0.12 22.33 -17.92
C LEU A 206 -1.01 22.87 -18.79
N LYS A 207 -2.26 22.61 -18.39
CA LYS A 207 -3.45 23.16 -19.07
C LYS A 207 -3.46 24.70 -19.07
N SER A 208 -3.04 25.34 -17.98
CA SER A 208 -2.97 26.81 -17.91
C SER A 208 -1.93 27.42 -18.86
N LEU A 209 -0.89 26.66 -19.22
CA LEU A 209 0.09 27.00 -20.25
C LEU A 209 -0.47 26.79 -21.68
N GLY A 210 -1.69 26.26 -21.81
CA GLY A 210 -2.28 25.90 -23.10
C GLY A 210 -1.69 24.62 -23.70
N TRP A 211 -1.06 23.78 -22.89
CA TRP A 211 -0.47 22.50 -23.29
C TRP A 211 -1.48 21.37 -23.09
N ASP A 212 -1.67 20.54 -24.11
CA ASP A 212 -2.46 19.32 -23.94
C ASP A 212 -1.57 18.22 -23.41
N ALA A 213 -2.01 17.59 -22.33
CA ALA A 213 -1.26 16.53 -21.66
C ALA A 213 -2.04 15.20 -21.65
N ARG A 214 -1.33 14.11 -21.89
CA ARG A 214 -1.82 12.75 -21.70
C ARG A 214 -0.91 12.02 -20.73
N GLY A 215 -1.50 11.25 -19.84
CA GLY A 215 -0.74 10.41 -18.92
C GLY A 215 -0.42 9.04 -19.51
N ILE A 216 0.74 8.52 -19.15
CA ILE A 216 1.12 7.12 -19.30
C ILE A 216 1.72 6.63 -17.98
N ASP A 217 1.36 5.45 -17.53
CA ASP A 217 1.84 4.91 -16.26
C ASP A 217 2.46 3.54 -16.44
N LEU A 218 3.60 3.31 -15.80
CA LEU A 218 4.28 2.02 -15.82
C LEU A 218 3.48 0.91 -15.15
N GLY A 219 2.55 1.23 -14.24
CA GLY A 219 1.93 0.27 -13.35
C GLY A 219 2.67 0.15 -12.02
N GLY A 220 2.47 -0.94 -11.30
CA GLY A 220 2.88 -1.03 -9.91
C GLY A 220 2.01 -0.14 -9.01
N LEU A 221 0.71 -0.04 -9.32
CA LEU A 221 -0.23 0.80 -8.58
C LEU A 221 -0.45 0.29 -7.16
N SER A 222 -0.41 -1.04 -6.96
CA SER A 222 -0.61 -1.67 -5.67
C SER A 222 0.59 -2.54 -5.28
N ARG A 223 1.13 -2.32 -4.09
CA ARG A 223 2.18 -3.19 -3.54
C ARG A 223 1.62 -4.37 -2.75
N ARG A 224 0.43 -4.21 -2.17
CA ARG A 224 -0.25 -5.19 -1.31
C ARG A 224 -1.38 -5.88 -2.05
N THR A 225 -1.94 -6.89 -1.43
CA THR A 225 -3.12 -7.63 -1.88
C THR A 225 -4.25 -7.51 -0.84
N GLY A 226 -5.43 -8.03 -1.19
CA GLY A 226 -6.59 -8.02 -0.31
C GLY A 226 -7.54 -6.83 -0.55
N PRO A 227 -8.66 -6.77 0.20
CA PRO A 227 -9.77 -5.85 -0.09
C PRO A 227 -9.38 -4.37 -0.11
N GLN A 228 -8.55 -3.92 0.84
CA GLN A 228 -8.09 -2.53 0.86
C GLN A 228 -7.22 -2.20 -0.35
N ALA A 229 -6.32 -3.10 -0.73
CA ALA A 229 -5.46 -2.90 -1.90
C ALA A 229 -6.28 -2.83 -3.19
N GLN A 230 -7.32 -3.65 -3.32
CA GLN A 230 -8.26 -3.60 -4.45
C GLN A 230 -8.99 -2.26 -4.51
N LEU A 231 -9.57 -1.80 -3.39
CA LEU A 231 -10.21 -0.48 -3.32
C LEU A 231 -9.28 0.67 -3.71
N LYS A 232 -8.05 0.62 -3.22
CA LYS A 232 -7.03 1.62 -3.52
C LYS A 232 -6.63 1.58 -5.00
N PHE A 233 -6.50 0.39 -5.58
CA PHE A 233 -6.24 0.19 -6.99
C PHE A 233 -7.37 0.79 -7.85
N GLU A 234 -8.64 0.48 -7.55
CA GLU A 234 -9.81 1.04 -8.24
C GLU A 234 -9.85 2.58 -8.15
N THR A 235 -9.60 3.13 -6.97
CA THR A 235 -9.56 4.59 -6.76
C THR A 235 -8.43 5.23 -7.57
N THR A 236 -7.27 4.57 -7.64
CA THR A 236 -6.15 5.06 -8.46
C THR A 236 -6.48 5.00 -9.94
N LEU A 237 -7.15 3.95 -10.43
CA LEU A 237 -7.63 3.88 -11.81
C LEU A 237 -8.60 5.03 -12.13
N GLU A 238 -9.54 5.35 -11.23
CA GLU A 238 -10.45 6.49 -11.41
C GLU A 238 -9.67 7.81 -11.52
N ALA A 239 -8.68 8.01 -10.64
CA ALA A 239 -7.81 9.18 -10.69
C ALA A 239 -6.99 9.29 -11.98
N LEU A 240 -6.42 8.19 -12.47
CA LEU A 240 -5.68 8.16 -13.73
C LEU A 240 -6.58 8.50 -14.94
N ARG A 241 -7.83 8.01 -14.94
CA ARG A 241 -8.83 8.37 -15.98
C ARG A 241 -9.14 9.88 -15.96
N GLU A 242 -9.42 10.43 -14.79
CA GLU A 242 -9.66 11.88 -14.63
C GLU A 242 -8.47 12.73 -15.13
N LEU A 243 -7.25 12.24 -14.93
CA LEU A 243 -6.02 12.87 -15.42
C LEU A 243 -5.66 12.50 -16.87
N ARG A 244 -6.62 11.87 -17.62
CA ARG A 244 -6.47 11.57 -19.04
C ARG A 244 -5.29 10.67 -19.37
N TYR A 245 -5.00 9.70 -18.50
CA TYR A 245 -4.05 8.65 -18.80
C TYR A 245 -4.62 7.72 -19.88
N VAL A 246 -3.78 7.35 -20.85
CA VAL A 246 -4.18 6.56 -22.03
C VAL A 246 -3.61 5.14 -22.00
N GLY A 247 -2.54 4.91 -21.24
CA GLY A 247 -1.89 3.61 -21.13
C GLY A 247 -1.39 3.35 -19.71
N LEU A 248 -1.66 2.17 -19.20
CA LEU A 248 -1.20 1.65 -17.92
C LEU A 248 -0.49 0.32 -18.16
N GLY A 249 0.83 0.29 -17.96
CA GLY A 249 1.59 -0.95 -17.95
C GLY A 249 1.12 -1.87 -16.82
N MET A 250 1.11 -3.17 -17.05
CA MET A 250 0.90 -4.14 -15.97
C MET A 250 2.18 -4.29 -15.18
N GLY A 251 2.24 -3.66 -14.00
CA GLY A 251 3.35 -3.86 -13.07
C GLY A 251 3.31 -5.25 -12.44
N PRO A 252 4.48 -5.85 -12.13
CA PRO A 252 4.52 -7.17 -11.50
C PRO A 252 3.76 -7.23 -10.18
N GLU A 253 3.75 -6.13 -9.40
CA GLU A 253 3.00 -6.01 -8.16
C GLU A 253 1.48 -6.06 -8.38
N ASP A 254 0.99 -5.43 -9.47
CA ASP A 254 -0.43 -5.42 -9.82
C ASP A 254 -0.93 -6.82 -10.16
N LEU A 255 -0.08 -7.65 -10.76
CA LEU A 255 -0.42 -9.03 -11.12
C LEU A 255 -0.73 -9.92 -9.91
N LYS A 256 -0.27 -9.54 -8.71
CA LYS A 256 -0.63 -10.22 -7.45
C LYS A 256 -2.12 -10.08 -7.10
N LEU A 257 -2.82 -9.12 -7.68
CA LEU A 257 -4.28 -8.99 -7.52
C LEU A 257 -5.05 -10.08 -8.28
N GLY A 258 -4.38 -10.79 -9.21
CA GLY A 258 -4.92 -11.91 -9.98
C GLY A 258 -5.53 -11.50 -11.32
N ALA A 259 -5.33 -12.36 -12.33
CA ALA A 259 -5.77 -12.11 -13.71
C ALA A 259 -7.28 -11.87 -13.82
N GLY A 260 -8.09 -12.60 -13.06
CA GLY A 260 -9.56 -12.45 -13.07
C GLY A 260 -10.01 -11.08 -12.55
N TYR A 261 -9.38 -10.60 -11.46
CA TYR A 261 -9.67 -9.27 -10.92
C TYR A 261 -9.26 -8.18 -11.92
N LEU A 262 -8.04 -8.25 -12.44
CA LEU A 262 -7.53 -7.26 -13.41
C LEU A 262 -8.38 -7.22 -14.69
N LEU A 263 -8.81 -8.37 -15.18
CA LEU A 263 -9.73 -8.46 -16.33
C LEU A 263 -11.06 -7.77 -16.04
N SER A 264 -11.61 -7.91 -14.83
CA SER A 264 -12.86 -7.23 -14.44
C SER A 264 -12.73 -5.72 -14.43
N GLN A 265 -11.56 -5.19 -14.04
CA GLN A 265 -11.31 -3.75 -14.01
C GLN A 265 -11.20 -3.13 -15.40
N HIS A 266 -10.65 -3.87 -16.38
CA HIS A 266 -10.54 -3.39 -17.76
C HIS A 266 -11.92 -3.24 -18.43
N LEU A 267 -12.86 -4.07 -18.08
CA LEU A 267 -14.21 -4.06 -18.66
C LEU A 267 -15.06 -2.86 -18.20
N THR A 268 -14.58 -2.05 -17.26
CA THR A 268 -15.26 -0.81 -16.87
C THR A 268 -15.01 0.26 -17.92
N ASP A 269 -16.07 0.70 -18.61
CA ASP A 269 -16.01 1.78 -19.59
C ASP A 269 -15.55 3.10 -18.95
N GLY A 270 -14.68 3.80 -19.65
CA GLY A 270 -14.19 5.13 -19.26
C GLY A 270 -14.01 5.99 -20.50
N ASP A 271 -14.12 7.31 -20.37
CA ASP A 271 -13.84 8.28 -21.42
C ASP A 271 -12.83 9.34 -20.89
N PRO A 272 -11.59 9.33 -21.37
CA PRO A 272 -10.96 8.37 -22.31
C PRO A 272 -10.73 6.99 -21.67
N PRO A 273 -10.73 5.92 -22.49
CA PRO A 273 -10.45 4.58 -21.98
C PRO A 273 -9.00 4.49 -21.49
N LEU A 274 -8.81 3.99 -20.28
CA LEU A 274 -7.49 3.65 -19.77
C LEU A 274 -7.16 2.21 -20.14
N THR A 275 -6.17 2.04 -21.02
CA THR A 275 -5.81 0.73 -21.56
C THR A 275 -4.75 0.04 -20.71
N PHE A 276 -5.01 -1.19 -20.27
CA PHE A 276 -4.02 -2.04 -19.61
C PHE A 276 -3.09 -2.67 -20.65
N LEU A 277 -1.78 -2.47 -20.50
CA LEU A 277 -0.75 -2.85 -21.48
C LEU A 277 0.15 -3.96 -20.95
N GLY A 278 0.38 -4.98 -21.79
CA GLY A 278 1.29 -6.08 -21.50
C GLY A 278 1.55 -6.92 -22.73
N ALA A 279 2.51 -6.51 -23.57
CA ALA A 279 2.76 -7.16 -24.85
C ALA A 279 3.17 -8.63 -24.74
N ASN A 280 3.89 -8.98 -23.68
CA ASN A 280 4.39 -10.33 -23.44
C ASN A 280 3.62 -11.11 -22.37
N LEU A 281 2.41 -10.65 -22.00
CA LEU A 281 1.54 -11.25 -21.01
C LEU A 281 0.19 -11.62 -21.62
N ILE A 282 -0.29 -12.83 -21.35
CA ILE A 282 -1.59 -13.34 -21.83
C ILE A 282 -2.36 -13.92 -20.65
N PHE A 283 -3.59 -13.44 -20.41
CA PHE A 283 -4.47 -13.99 -19.40
C PHE A 283 -5.27 -15.17 -19.96
N PHE A 284 -5.40 -16.23 -19.16
CA PHE A 284 -6.19 -17.43 -19.46
C PHE A 284 -5.90 -18.05 -20.84
N GLY A 285 -4.69 -17.84 -21.36
CA GLY A 285 -4.26 -18.38 -22.66
C GLY A 285 -4.94 -17.77 -23.89
N SER A 286 -5.68 -16.66 -23.73
CA SER A 286 -6.42 -16.03 -24.84
C SER A 286 -6.04 -14.57 -25.02
N LYS A 287 -5.55 -14.22 -26.21
CA LYS A 287 -5.30 -12.83 -26.64
C LYS A 287 -6.61 -12.07 -26.95
N GLU A 288 -7.74 -12.76 -27.05
CA GLU A 288 -9.02 -12.18 -27.45
C GLU A 288 -9.80 -11.56 -26.27
N LEU A 289 -9.34 -11.74 -25.04
CA LEU A 289 -9.96 -11.16 -23.84
C LEU A 289 -9.82 -9.64 -23.75
N GLY A 290 -8.94 -9.03 -24.58
CA GLY A 290 -8.74 -7.59 -24.63
C GLY A 290 -7.99 -7.00 -23.42
N THR A 291 -7.51 -7.85 -22.50
CA THR A 291 -6.72 -7.45 -21.32
C THR A 291 -5.70 -8.54 -20.96
N PRO A 292 -4.42 -8.16 -20.79
CA PRO A 292 -3.86 -6.87 -21.22
C PRO A 292 -3.82 -6.78 -22.75
N LEU A 293 -3.89 -5.56 -23.30
CA LEU A 293 -3.61 -5.33 -24.70
C LEU A 293 -2.10 -5.27 -24.94
N PRO A 294 -1.60 -5.73 -26.10
CA PRO A 294 -0.18 -5.65 -26.40
C PRO A 294 0.31 -4.21 -26.58
N PHE A 295 -0.55 -3.31 -27.00
CA PHE A 295 -0.27 -1.88 -27.18
C PHE A 295 -1.56 -1.07 -27.28
N THR A 296 -1.46 0.25 -27.15
CA THR A 296 -2.47 1.22 -27.54
C THR A 296 -1.89 2.23 -28.52
N ILE A 297 -2.73 2.75 -29.42
CA ILE A 297 -2.38 3.85 -30.31
C ILE A 297 -3.43 4.94 -30.11
N PHE A 298 -3.00 6.17 -29.88
CA PHE A 298 -3.88 7.31 -29.86
C PHE A 298 -3.33 8.41 -30.77
N GLU A 299 -4.21 9.31 -31.21
CA GLU A 299 -3.88 10.41 -32.10
C GLU A 299 -4.18 11.74 -31.42
N HIS A 300 -3.29 12.68 -31.57
CA HIS A 300 -3.43 14.04 -31.08
C HIS A 300 -2.95 15.02 -32.16
N ASP A 301 -3.86 15.85 -32.67
CA ASP A 301 -3.63 16.87 -33.72
C ASP A 301 -2.84 16.31 -34.94
N GLY A 302 -3.08 15.06 -35.29
CA GLY A 302 -2.44 14.36 -36.40
C GLY A 302 -1.22 13.53 -36.00
N LEU A 303 -0.61 13.76 -34.84
CA LEU A 303 0.49 12.96 -34.31
C LEU A 303 -0.03 11.62 -33.75
N LYS A 304 0.43 10.51 -34.29
CA LYS A 304 0.13 9.16 -33.80
C LYS A 304 1.17 8.68 -32.81
N VAL A 305 0.73 8.40 -31.60
CA VAL A 305 1.57 7.88 -30.51
C VAL A 305 1.18 6.44 -30.19
N GLY A 306 2.16 5.54 -30.19
CA GLY A 306 2.00 4.14 -29.78
C GLY A 306 2.68 3.90 -28.44
N VAL A 307 1.97 3.23 -27.53
CA VAL A 307 2.48 2.85 -26.20
C VAL A 307 2.34 1.35 -26.01
N THR A 308 3.40 0.70 -25.55
CA THR A 308 3.43 -0.73 -25.22
C THR A 308 4.12 -0.97 -23.88
N CYS A 309 3.95 -2.16 -23.32
CA CYS A 309 4.60 -2.54 -22.07
C CYS A 309 5.14 -3.96 -22.12
N VAL A 310 6.31 -4.19 -21.53
CA VAL A 310 6.87 -5.53 -21.31
C VAL A 310 7.38 -5.70 -19.89
N ILE A 311 7.36 -6.96 -19.42
CA ILE A 311 7.96 -7.39 -18.15
C ILE A 311 9.05 -8.39 -18.47
N SER A 312 10.30 -8.16 -18.02
CA SER A 312 11.36 -9.14 -18.18
C SER A 312 11.15 -10.37 -17.29
N ASP A 313 11.73 -11.49 -17.68
CA ASP A 313 11.65 -12.71 -16.90
C ASP A 313 12.36 -12.58 -15.55
N THR A 314 13.40 -11.76 -15.47
CA THR A 314 14.11 -11.42 -14.23
C THR A 314 13.15 -10.76 -13.23
N ILE A 315 12.49 -9.68 -13.63
CA ILE A 315 11.57 -8.93 -12.75
C ILE A 315 10.31 -9.75 -12.43
N ARG A 316 9.76 -10.47 -13.42
CA ARG A 316 8.64 -11.37 -13.20
C ARG A 316 8.89 -12.35 -12.06
N ARG A 317 10.04 -13.03 -12.06
CA ARG A 317 10.38 -14.04 -11.05
C ARG A 317 10.60 -13.48 -9.65
N GLU A 318 11.03 -12.24 -9.53
CA GLU A 318 11.20 -11.57 -8.24
C GLU A 318 9.85 -11.36 -7.53
N VAL A 319 8.82 -11.05 -8.29
CA VAL A 319 7.51 -10.67 -7.76
C VAL A 319 6.50 -11.82 -7.84
N ILE A 320 6.55 -12.61 -8.92
CA ILE A 320 5.73 -13.80 -9.14
C ILE A 320 6.67 -14.99 -9.33
N PRO A 321 7.13 -15.61 -8.23
CA PRO A 321 8.04 -16.75 -8.30
C PRO A 321 7.44 -17.90 -9.10
N ASP A 322 8.29 -18.64 -9.83
CA ASP A 322 7.87 -19.87 -10.47
C ASP A 322 7.39 -20.86 -9.40
N ARG A 323 6.11 -21.17 -9.44
CA ARG A 323 5.49 -22.18 -8.60
C ARG A 323 5.46 -23.50 -9.37
N SER A 324 5.40 -24.62 -8.63
CA SER A 324 5.26 -25.95 -9.24
C SER A 324 4.00 -25.98 -10.14
N ALA A 325 4.03 -26.81 -11.18
CA ALA A 325 2.97 -26.92 -12.19
C ALA A 325 1.56 -27.26 -11.63
N GLU A 326 1.44 -27.48 -10.34
CA GLU A 326 0.20 -27.79 -9.63
C GLU A 326 -0.50 -26.54 -9.06
N ASP A 327 0.13 -25.37 -9.12
CA ASP A 327 -0.44 -24.12 -8.58
C ASP A 327 -1.31 -23.42 -9.64
N ALA A 328 -2.63 -23.50 -9.47
CA ALA A 328 -3.64 -23.00 -10.40
C ALA A 328 -3.45 -21.50 -10.78
N ALA A 329 -2.91 -20.67 -9.89
CA ALA A 329 -2.66 -19.25 -10.15
C ALA A 329 -1.60 -19.01 -11.24
N ALA A 330 -0.65 -19.92 -11.42
CA ALA A 330 0.36 -19.82 -12.49
C ALA A 330 -0.23 -20.15 -13.88
N ALA A 331 -1.34 -20.89 -13.95
CA ALA A 331 -2.00 -21.26 -15.20
C ALA A 331 -2.79 -20.10 -15.83
N ASP A 332 -3.19 -19.10 -15.02
CA ASP A 332 -4.02 -17.98 -15.48
C ASP A 332 -3.21 -16.90 -16.21
N MET A 333 -1.87 -16.94 -16.11
CA MET A 333 -0.95 -15.99 -16.73
C MET A 333 0.09 -16.74 -17.57
N GLN A 334 0.14 -16.44 -18.86
CA GLN A 334 1.12 -16.99 -19.79
C GLN A 334 2.07 -15.89 -20.27
N TRP A 335 3.34 -16.25 -20.50
CA TRP A 335 4.40 -15.31 -20.80
C TRP A 335 5.03 -15.63 -22.15
N ILE A 336 5.32 -14.57 -22.91
CA ILE A 336 6.08 -14.62 -24.16
C ILE A 336 7.43 -13.93 -23.91
N ASP A 337 8.45 -14.29 -24.69
CA ASP A 337 9.72 -13.57 -24.66
C ASP A 337 9.50 -12.08 -24.99
N PRO A 338 10.02 -11.14 -24.18
CA PRO A 338 9.78 -9.71 -24.37
C PRO A 338 10.22 -9.19 -25.74
N ALA A 339 11.37 -9.64 -26.26
CA ALA A 339 11.86 -9.20 -27.56
C ALA A 339 11.02 -9.74 -28.70
N ALA A 340 10.53 -10.99 -28.59
CA ALA A 340 9.60 -11.56 -29.57
C ALA A 340 8.26 -10.78 -29.60
N ALA A 341 7.72 -10.42 -28.42
CA ALA A 341 6.51 -9.62 -28.34
C ALA A 341 6.70 -8.22 -28.92
N LEU A 342 7.81 -7.54 -28.58
CA LEU A 342 8.13 -6.22 -29.13
C LEU A 342 8.28 -6.22 -30.64
N LYS A 343 8.82 -7.29 -31.21
CA LYS A 343 8.93 -7.42 -32.68
C LYS A 343 7.55 -7.41 -33.34
N GLU A 344 6.57 -8.12 -32.77
CA GLU A 344 5.18 -8.08 -33.25
C GLU A 344 4.57 -6.68 -33.11
N VAL A 345 4.80 -6.02 -31.97
CA VAL A 345 4.27 -4.68 -31.69
C VAL A 345 4.88 -3.63 -32.61
N THR A 346 6.19 -3.61 -32.79
CA THR A 346 6.85 -2.63 -33.67
C THR A 346 6.39 -2.77 -35.12
N GLN A 347 6.16 -4.01 -35.60
CA GLN A 347 5.54 -4.23 -36.90
C GLN A 347 4.13 -3.62 -36.98
N LYS A 348 3.32 -3.75 -35.93
CA LYS A 348 1.98 -3.13 -35.88
C LYS A 348 2.05 -1.61 -35.85
N PHE A 349 3.03 -1.05 -35.18
CA PHE A 349 3.28 0.38 -35.22
C PHE A 349 3.66 0.87 -36.60
N ASP A 350 4.49 0.11 -37.35
CA ASP A 350 4.83 0.41 -38.76
C ASP A 350 3.58 0.36 -39.65
N GLU A 351 2.77 -0.69 -39.53
CA GLU A 351 1.50 -0.86 -40.29
C GLU A 351 0.51 0.30 -40.02
N ALA A 352 0.47 0.84 -38.80
CA ALA A 352 -0.40 1.93 -38.38
C ALA A 352 0.18 3.34 -38.64
N ASN A 353 1.42 3.44 -39.12
CA ASN A 353 2.18 4.68 -39.28
C ASN A 353 2.28 5.45 -37.96
N VAL A 354 2.69 4.78 -36.88
CA VAL A 354 2.96 5.41 -35.58
C VAL A 354 4.23 6.24 -35.67
N GLU A 355 4.13 7.51 -35.29
CA GLU A 355 5.20 8.50 -35.42
C GLU A 355 6.04 8.63 -34.13
N PHE A 356 5.45 8.39 -32.97
CA PHE A 356 6.15 8.41 -31.68
C PHE A 356 5.86 7.13 -30.88
N ARG A 357 6.90 6.39 -30.53
CA ARG A 357 6.81 5.02 -30.00
C ARG A 357 7.40 4.92 -28.61
N VAL A 358 6.58 4.53 -27.65
CA VAL A 358 6.93 4.45 -26.24
C VAL A 358 6.86 3.01 -25.74
N LEU A 359 7.92 2.57 -25.07
CA LEU A 359 7.96 1.32 -24.32
C LEU A 359 7.97 1.61 -22.82
N LEU A 360 7.01 1.07 -22.10
CA LEU A 360 7.02 0.93 -20.66
C LEU A 360 7.72 -0.39 -20.30
N SER A 361 8.84 -0.33 -19.59
CA SER A 361 9.72 -1.48 -19.39
C SER A 361 9.85 -1.86 -17.92
N HIS A 362 9.21 -2.94 -17.52
CA HIS A 362 9.48 -3.62 -16.25
C HIS A 362 10.63 -4.60 -16.43
N SER A 363 11.85 -4.07 -16.51
CA SER A 363 13.09 -4.82 -16.75
C SER A 363 14.22 -4.19 -15.97
N THR A 364 15.29 -4.93 -15.73
CA THR A 364 16.52 -4.32 -15.22
C THR A 364 17.02 -3.27 -16.21
N MET A 365 17.79 -2.30 -15.73
CA MET A 365 18.38 -1.27 -16.61
C MET A 365 19.28 -1.89 -17.70
N ALA A 366 19.96 -3.00 -17.40
CA ALA A 366 20.76 -3.72 -18.39
C ALA A 366 19.90 -4.34 -19.50
N GLU A 367 18.76 -4.92 -19.15
CA GLU A 367 17.80 -5.48 -20.12
C GLU A 367 17.12 -4.36 -20.91
N SER A 368 16.74 -3.23 -20.27
CA SER A 368 16.16 -2.07 -20.95
C SER A 368 17.15 -1.47 -21.98
N ARG A 369 18.45 -1.37 -21.65
CA ARG A 369 19.49 -0.95 -22.62
C ARG A 369 19.61 -1.91 -23.78
N LYS A 370 19.51 -3.22 -23.55
CA LYS A 370 19.53 -4.23 -24.60
C LYS A 370 18.32 -4.08 -25.52
N LEU A 371 17.11 -3.87 -24.96
CA LEU A 371 15.92 -3.62 -25.75
C LEU A 371 16.05 -2.34 -26.60
N ALA A 372 16.63 -1.26 -26.05
CA ALA A 372 16.89 -0.03 -26.79
C ALA A 372 17.86 -0.26 -27.99
N GLN A 373 18.87 -1.12 -27.83
CA GLN A 373 19.78 -1.48 -28.90
C GLN A 373 19.13 -2.34 -29.98
N GLU A 374 18.25 -3.27 -29.58
CA GLU A 374 17.58 -4.21 -30.47
C GLU A 374 16.42 -3.56 -31.24
N PHE A 375 15.74 -2.56 -30.62
CA PHE A 375 14.59 -1.86 -31.20
C PHE A 375 14.87 -0.36 -31.36
N PRO A 376 15.77 0.05 -32.27
CA PRO A 376 16.13 1.46 -32.46
C PRO A 376 15.02 2.30 -33.11
N THR A 377 13.88 1.71 -33.46
CA THR A 377 12.69 2.41 -33.94
C THR A 377 11.80 2.94 -32.80
N LEU A 378 12.11 2.60 -31.53
CA LEU A 378 11.50 3.22 -30.37
C LEU A 378 12.10 4.61 -30.15
N ASP A 379 11.28 5.57 -29.78
CA ASP A 379 11.71 6.94 -29.44
C ASP A 379 12.04 7.07 -27.96
N LEU A 380 11.28 6.34 -27.12
CA LEU A 380 11.34 6.46 -25.68
C LEU A 380 11.14 5.10 -25.00
N ILE A 381 11.99 4.79 -24.03
CA ILE A 381 11.80 3.71 -23.06
C ILE A 381 11.76 4.31 -21.68
N ILE A 382 10.70 4.02 -20.95
CA ILE A 382 10.55 4.38 -19.54
C ILE A 382 10.69 3.10 -18.72
N ALA A 383 11.75 3.03 -17.92
CA ALA A 383 12.04 1.84 -17.12
C ALA A 383 11.53 2.00 -15.68
N ALA A 384 10.81 0.99 -15.21
CA ALA A 384 10.53 0.77 -13.80
C ALA A 384 11.71 -0.02 -13.20
N ASN A 385 12.13 0.29 -12.00
CA ASN A 385 13.09 -0.55 -11.27
C ASN A 385 13.29 -0.10 -9.82
N GLY A 386 12.21 0.33 -9.15
CA GLY A 386 12.20 0.63 -7.72
C GLY A 386 13.11 1.78 -7.28
N VAL A 387 13.57 2.65 -8.20
CA VAL A 387 14.39 3.81 -7.82
C VAL A 387 13.55 4.84 -7.07
N THR A 388 14.12 5.42 -6.03
CA THR A 388 13.43 6.48 -5.26
C THR A 388 13.42 7.78 -6.05
N ASP A 389 14.57 8.18 -6.61
CA ASP A 389 14.72 9.36 -7.45
C ASP A 389 14.95 8.93 -8.90
N GLY A 390 14.12 9.45 -9.81
CA GLY A 390 14.31 9.26 -11.24
C GLY A 390 15.53 10.03 -11.79
N GLU A 391 15.90 9.74 -13.03
CA GLU A 391 17.00 10.40 -13.68
C GLU A 391 16.58 11.73 -14.31
N ARG A 392 17.38 12.79 -14.12
CA ARG A 392 17.09 14.13 -14.65
C ARG A 392 17.38 14.29 -16.14
N GLN A 393 18.13 13.37 -16.72
CA GLN A 393 18.49 13.38 -18.13
C GLN A 393 18.32 11.99 -18.72
N PRO A 394 17.67 11.85 -19.89
CA PRO A 394 17.59 10.56 -20.56
C PRO A 394 18.97 10.04 -20.95
N GLU A 395 19.19 8.74 -20.74
CA GLU A 395 20.34 8.04 -21.34
C GLU A 395 20.06 7.80 -22.83
N MET A 396 20.98 8.23 -23.70
CA MET A 396 20.83 8.03 -25.14
C MET A 396 21.47 6.72 -25.57
N ILE A 397 20.70 5.82 -26.18
CA ILE A 397 21.15 4.54 -26.73
C ILE A 397 20.83 4.54 -28.22
N GLY A 398 21.81 5.00 -29.02
CA GLY A 398 21.53 5.36 -30.42
C GLY A 398 20.47 6.47 -30.48
N PRO A 399 19.35 6.29 -31.20
CA PRO A 399 18.27 7.26 -31.25
C PRO A 399 17.31 7.17 -30.07
N VAL A 400 17.34 6.07 -29.29
CA VAL A 400 16.37 5.78 -28.23
C VAL A 400 16.73 6.52 -26.94
N ARG A 401 15.74 7.14 -26.31
CA ARG A 401 15.85 7.78 -24.99
C ARG A 401 15.41 6.79 -23.94
N LEU A 402 16.29 6.43 -23.02
CA LEU A 402 15.97 5.62 -21.85
C LEU A 402 15.95 6.50 -20.62
N LEU A 403 14.86 6.44 -19.85
CA LEU A 403 14.71 7.19 -18.62
C LEU A 403 14.01 6.36 -17.53
N GLN A 404 14.18 6.79 -16.29
CA GLN A 404 13.47 6.27 -15.12
C GLN A 404 12.68 7.38 -14.46
N VAL A 405 11.47 7.08 -13.99
CA VAL A 405 10.70 7.92 -13.07
C VAL A 405 10.82 7.34 -11.66
N GLY A 406 10.74 8.20 -10.64
CA GLY A 406 10.82 7.74 -9.25
C GLY A 406 9.56 6.97 -8.84
N LYS A 407 9.68 6.14 -7.80
CA LYS A 407 8.57 5.37 -7.22
C LYS A 407 7.71 6.19 -6.26
N LYS A 408 6.61 5.58 -5.76
CA LYS A 408 5.66 6.12 -4.77
C LYS A 408 4.95 7.39 -5.25
N GLY A 409 4.92 7.64 -6.56
CA GLY A 409 4.27 8.82 -7.13
C GLY A 409 4.87 10.16 -6.68
N GLN A 410 6.11 10.16 -6.18
CA GLN A 410 6.79 11.38 -5.72
C GLN A 410 7.28 12.27 -6.86
N GLN A 411 7.55 11.65 -8.00
CA GLN A 411 8.04 12.30 -9.21
C GLN A 411 7.26 11.84 -10.43
N VAL A 412 7.24 12.67 -11.45
CA VAL A 412 6.73 12.33 -12.77
C VAL A 412 7.66 12.89 -13.85
N GLY A 413 7.76 12.20 -14.97
CA GLY A 413 8.45 12.71 -16.15
C GLY A 413 7.50 13.54 -17.00
N VAL A 414 7.82 14.81 -17.25
CA VAL A 414 7.12 15.65 -18.23
C VAL A 414 7.91 15.61 -19.53
N ILE A 415 7.29 15.14 -20.60
CA ILE A 415 7.92 14.89 -21.90
C ILE A 415 7.18 15.72 -22.95
N GLY A 416 7.81 16.78 -23.45
CA GLY A 416 7.31 17.58 -24.57
C GLY A 416 7.75 16.99 -25.91
N ILE A 417 6.80 16.79 -26.82
CA ILE A 417 7.03 16.23 -28.17
C ILE A 417 6.92 17.36 -29.18
N TYR A 418 7.93 17.48 -30.05
CA TYR A 418 8.11 18.54 -31.06
C TYR A 418 8.50 17.91 -32.40
N PRO A 419 7.58 17.34 -33.18
CA PRO A 419 7.89 16.64 -34.42
C PRO A 419 8.63 17.52 -35.45
N GLU A 420 8.34 18.82 -35.45
CA GLU A 420 8.94 19.80 -36.38
C GLU A 420 10.34 20.29 -35.94
N ASP A 421 10.75 20.02 -34.69
CA ASP A 421 12.08 20.41 -34.18
C ASP A 421 13.09 19.27 -34.38
N ALA A 422 13.76 19.26 -35.53
CA ALA A 422 14.73 18.22 -35.88
C ALA A 422 15.95 18.15 -34.94
N GLU A 423 16.28 19.23 -34.23
CA GLU A 423 17.41 19.26 -33.28
C GLU A 423 17.00 18.71 -31.89
N LYS A 424 15.80 19.06 -31.46
CA LYS A 424 15.28 18.69 -30.14
C LYS A 424 13.82 18.21 -30.22
N PRO A 425 13.57 17.07 -30.89
CA PRO A 425 12.20 16.56 -31.10
C PRO A 425 11.53 16.12 -29.79
N VAL A 426 12.31 15.90 -28.72
CA VAL A 426 11.83 15.55 -27.39
C VAL A 426 12.57 16.35 -26.34
N ARG A 427 11.81 16.94 -25.42
CA ARG A 427 12.33 17.60 -24.22
C ARG A 427 11.79 16.89 -22.99
N PHE A 428 12.59 16.82 -21.94
CA PHE A 428 12.28 16.06 -20.73
C PHE A 428 12.58 16.90 -19.48
N GLU A 429 11.67 16.85 -18.52
CA GLU A 429 11.87 17.38 -17.18
C GLU A 429 11.34 16.39 -16.14
N LEU A 430 12.18 16.01 -15.17
CA LEU A 430 11.75 15.24 -14.02
C LEU A 430 11.20 16.17 -12.95
N VAL A 431 9.89 16.12 -12.76
CA VAL A 431 9.16 16.99 -11.85
C VAL A 431 8.91 16.28 -10.52
N THR A 432 9.38 16.87 -9.43
CA THR A 432 9.05 16.41 -8.07
C THR A 432 7.77 17.10 -7.61
N LEU A 433 6.76 16.31 -7.19
CA LEU A 433 5.47 16.81 -6.78
C LEU A 433 5.51 17.37 -5.34
N ARG A 434 5.73 18.69 -5.22
CA ARG A 434 5.87 19.44 -3.95
C ARG A 434 4.66 20.33 -3.69
N SER A 435 4.31 20.50 -2.41
CA SER A 435 3.22 21.40 -1.99
C SER A 435 3.47 22.86 -2.33
N GLU A 436 4.74 23.28 -2.40
CA GLU A 436 5.11 24.66 -2.73
C GLU A 436 4.97 24.98 -4.22
N GLN A 437 4.82 23.96 -5.06
CA GLN A 437 4.70 24.10 -6.52
C GLN A 437 3.30 23.79 -7.03
N PHE A 438 2.62 22.83 -6.41
CA PHE A 438 1.34 22.32 -6.90
C PHE A 438 0.26 22.44 -5.85
N ALA A 439 -0.83 23.12 -6.19
CA ALA A 439 -2.05 23.08 -5.40
C ALA A 439 -2.64 21.68 -5.41
N ASP A 440 -3.30 21.32 -4.33
CA ASP A 440 -4.06 20.08 -4.28
C ASP A 440 -5.31 20.16 -5.16
N SER A 441 -5.48 19.18 -6.04
CA SER A 441 -6.67 19.09 -6.88
C SER A 441 -7.89 18.68 -6.06
N ALA A 442 -8.93 19.52 -6.09
CA ALA A 442 -10.18 19.26 -5.39
C ALA A 442 -10.82 17.92 -5.83
N ARG A 443 -10.69 17.57 -7.11
CA ARG A 443 -11.22 16.31 -7.63
C ARG A 443 -10.51 15.10 -7.07
N MET A 444 -9.20 15.15 -6.91
CA MET A 444 -8.43 14.06 -6.30
C MET A 444 -8.73 13.92 -4.80
N THR A 445 -8.93 15.04 -4.11
CA THR A 445 -9.38 15.04 -2.70
C THR A 445 -10.77 14.40 -2.56
N GLU A 446 -11.68 14.66 -3.51
CA GLU A 446 -13.00 14.00 -3.55
C GLU A 446 -12.89 12.49 -3.74
N LEU A 447 -11.97 12.02 -4.61
CA LEU A 447 -11.71 10.59 -4.80
C LEU A 447 -11.17 9.94 -3.53
N MET A 448 -10.28 10.64 -2.80
CA MET A 448 -9.81 10.16 -1.51
C MET A 448 -10.94 10.07 -0.48
N GLN A 449 -11.85 11.06 -0.45
CA GLN A 449 -13.03 10.99 0.43
C GLN A 449 -13.88 9.76 0.09
N LYS A 450 -14.18 9.52 -1.17
CA LYS A 450 -14.91 8.32 -1.63
C LYS A 450 -14.23 7.02 -1.23
N TYR A 451 -12.89 6.97 -1.34
CA TYR A 451 -12.12 5.81 -0.91
C TYR A 451 -12.29 5.55 0.59
N GLN A 452 -12.20 6.59 1.42
CA GLN A 452 -12.39 6.47 2.87
C GLN A 452 -13.83 6.09 3.26
N ASP A 453 -14.82 6.62 2.54
CA ASP A 453 -16.23 6.24 2.72
C ASP A 453 -16.43 4.76 2.37
N ARG A 454 -15.83 4.26 1.28
CA ARG A 454 -15.88 2.84 0.91
C ARG A 454 -15.18 1.94 1.94
N LEU A 455 -14.04 2.33 2.49
CA LEU A 455 -13.40 1.56 3.57
C LEU A 455 -14.33 1.31 4.75
N LYS A 456 -15.14 2.30 5.08
CA LYS A 456 -16.16 2.23 6.13
C LYS A 456 -17.37 1.38 5.71
N ASP A 457 -17.96 1.68 4.54
CA ASP A 457 -19.21 1.09 4.07
C ASP A 457 -19.04 -0.37 3.66
N ASP A 458 -17.94 -0.71 2.99
CA ASP A 458 -17.58 -2.07 2.59
C ASP A 458 -16.99 -2.89 3.77
N SER A 459 -16.93 -2.30 4.96
CA SER A 459 -16.47 -2.94 6.21
C SER A 459 -15.07 -3.59 6.07
N VAL A 460 -14.15 -2.93 5.37
CA VAL A 460 -12.82 -3.48 5.04
C VAL A 460 -12.02 -3.85 6.28
N ILE A 461 -12.22 -3.13 7.41
CA ILE A 461 -11.63 -3.46 8.71
C ILE A 461 -11.94 -4.89 9.16
N THR A 462 -13.14 -5.39 8.84
CA THR A 462 -13.61 -6.72 9.25
C THR A 462 -13.55 -7.74 8.13
N ALA A 463 -13.08 -7.35 6.94
CA ALA A 463 -12.96 -8.26 5.79
C ALA A 463 -11.89 -9.33 6.00
N SER A 464 -10.90 -9.07 6.85
CA SER A 464 -9.88 -10.05 7.24
C SER A 464 -10.14 -10.55 8.66
N GLU A 465 -10.06 -11.86 8.85
CA GLU A 465 -10.15 -12.45 10.19
C GLU A 465 -9.00 -11.97 11.08
N PRO A 466 -9.30 -11.57 12.33
CA PRO A 466 -8.27 -11.16 13.26
C PRO A 466 -7.40 -12.35 13.68
N VAL A 467 -6.10 -12.11 13.80
CA VAL A 467 -5.14 -13.17 14.17
C VAL A 467 -4.84 -13.19 15.67
N ALA A 468 -4.50 -14.35 16.22
CA ALA A 468 -4.02 -14.42 17.58
C ALA A 468 -2.65 -13.75 17.70
N HIS A 469 -2.43 -12.99 18.79
CA HIS A 469 -1.09 -12.44 19.03
C HIS A 469 -0.08 -13.57 19.28
N PRO A 470 1.15 -13.53 18.73
CA PRO A 470 2.13 -14.62 18.84
C PRO A 470 2.47 -15.03 20.29
N SER A 471 2.37 -14.11 21.26
CA SER A 471 2.58 -14.44 22.68
C SER A 471 1.43 -15.22 23.33
N GLY A 472 0.26 -15.31 22.66
CA GLY A 472 -0.97 -15.86 23.23
C GLY A 472 -1.66 -14.95 24.26
N ALA A 473 -1.09 -13.78 24.57
CA ALA A 473 -1.68 -12.80 25.48
C ALA A 473 -2.67 -11.88 24.76
N THR A 474 -3.54 -11.19 25.53
CA THR A 474 -4.54 -10.24 25.03
C THR A 474 -4.25 -8.83 25.50
N PHE A 475 -4.71 -7.83 24.71
CA PHE A 475 -4.57 -6.41 25.03
C PHE A 475 -5.55 -6.01 26.13
N VAL A 476 -5.10 -5.21 27.08
CA VAL A 476 -5.87 -4.77 28.27
C VAL A 476 -6.08 -3.27 28.37
N GLY A 477 -5.32 -2.50 27.58
CA GLY A 477 -5.39 -1.03 27.52
C GLY A 477 -4.61 -0.29 28.61
N ALA A 478 -4.17 0.93 28.27
CA ALA A 478 -3.30 1.74 29.12
C ALA A 478 -3.89 2.04 30.51
N ASN A 479 -5.21 2.17 30.64
CA ASN A 479 -5.86 2.39 31.94
C ASN A 479 -5.54 1.26 32.92
N LYS A 480 -5.50 0.02 32.43
CA LYS A 480 -5.15 -1.12 33.28
C LYS A 480 -3.69 -1.09 33.72
N CYS A 481 -2.80 -0.66 32.84
CA CYS A 481 -1.39 -0.46 33.18
C CYS A 481 -1.21 0.65 34.24
N GLY A 482 -1.98 1.74 34.10
CA GLY A 482 -1.96 2.89 34.99
C GLY A 482 -2.39 2.61 36.44
N GLU A 483 -3.09 1.50 36.72
CA GLU A 483 -3.44 1.09 38.09
C GLU A 483 -2.18 0.83 38.96
N CYS A 484 -1.08 0.36 38.35
CA CYS A 484 0.19 0.10 39.02
C CYS A 484 1.29 1.06 38.57
N HIS A 485 1.38 1.38 37.28
CA HIS A 485 2.42 2.23 36.68
C HIS A 485 1.94 3.69 36.53
N THR A 486 1.63 4.33 37.67
CA THR A 486 0.96 5.64 37.70
C THR A 486 1.77 6.76 37.07
N LYS A 487 3.09 6.79 37.28
CA LYS A 487 3.96 7.84 36.75
C LYS A 487 4.28 7.62 35.26
N ALA A 488 4.48 6.37 34.85
CA ALA A 488 4.66 6.03 33.44
C ALA A 488 3.38 6.36 32.65
N PHE A 489 2.20 6.08 33.21
CA PHE A 489 0.92 6.43 32.63
C PHE A 489 0.75 7.94 32.40
N GLU A 490 1.09 8.78 33.41
CA GLU A 490 1.00 10.24 33.27
C GLU A 490 2.00 10.79 32.21
N ILE A 491 3.20 10.19 32.08
CA ILE A 491 4.14 10.55 31.02
C ILE A 491 3.53 10.23 29.65
N TRP A 492 3.06 9.00 29.45
CA TRP A 492 2.45 8.58 28.18
C TRP A 492 1.23 9.43 27.81
N LYS A 493 0.35 9.69 28.77
CA LYS A 493 -0.88 10.48 28.58
C LYS A 493 -0.62 11.91 28.07
N ALA A 494 0.54 12.46 28.39
CA ALA A 494 0.97 13.78 27.93
C ALA A 494 1.60 13.75 26.52
N THR A 495 1.78 12.56 25.90
CA THR A 495 2.42 12.43 24.59
C THR A 495 1.38 12.45 23.46
N PRO A 496 1.79 12.76 22.22
CA PRO A 496 0.95 12.59 21.04
C PRO A 496 0.44 11.15 20.84
N HIS A 497 1.16 10.13 21.33
CA HIS A 497 0.73 8.73 21.25
C HIS A 497 -0.63 8.47 21.91
N ALA A 498 -0.88 9.08 23.05
CA ALA A 498 -2.17 8.94 23.73
C ALA A 498 -3.36 9.46 22.90
N HIS A 499 -3.09 10.35 21.97
CA HIS A 499 -4.05 11.03 21.11
C HIS A 499 -3.94 10.62 19.64
N ALA A 500 -3.18 9.54 19.35
CA ALA A 500 -2.91 9.15 17.98
C ALA A 500 -4.20 8.85 17.18
N PHE A 501 -5.17 8.16 17.75
CA PHE A 501 -6.45 7.90 17.09
C PHE A 501 -7.23 9.19 16.79
N GLU A 502 -7.25 10.13 17.73
CA GLU A 502 -7.91 11.42 17.54
C GLU A 502 -7.33 12.20 16.35
N SER A 503 -6.03 12.00 16.06
CA SER A 503 -5.36 12.66 14.95
C SER A 503 -5.84 12.21 13.57
N LEU A 504 -6.62 11.14 13.49
CA LEU A 504 -7.24 10.64 12.26
C LEU A 504 -8.58 11.31 11.93
N ASP A 505 -9.08 12.18 12.83
CA ASP A 505 -10.32 12.91 12.67
C ASP A 505 -10.03 14.41 12.43
N PRO A 506 -10.31 14.94 11.22
CA PRO A 506 -10.08 16.35 10.91
C PRO A 506 -10.94 17.31 11.72
N ALA A 507 -12.01 16.83 12.39
CA ALA A 507 -12.81 17.65 13.30
C ALA A 507 -12.08 17.99 14.61
N GLN A 508 -11.03 17.24 14.95
CA GLN A 508 -10.17 17.49 16.10
C GLN A 508 -9.17 18.62 15.75
N LYS A 509 -9.56 19.86 15.91
CA LYS A 509 -8.74 21.04 15.56
C LYS A 509 -7.46 21.11 16.39
N ARG A 510 -6.41 20.42 15.97
CA ARG A 510 -5.06 20.51 16.51
C ARG A 510 -4.08 20.91 15.42
N GLU A 511 -3.01 21.59 15.80
CA GLU A 511 -1.92 21.93 14.88
C GLU A 511 -1.41 20.69 14.13
N GLY A 512 -1.36 20.73 12.81
CA GLY A 512 -0.92 19.64 11.95
C GLY A 512 -2.03 18.73 11.39
N TYR A 513 -3.30 18.96 11.76
CA TYR A 513 -4.45 18.17 11.24
C TYR A 513 -4.98 18.68 9.90
N GLU A 514 -4.53 19.84 9.45
CA GLU A 514 -4.82 20.41 8.13
C GLU A 514 -4.40 19.47 6.99
N ARG A 515 -3.46 18.56 7.27
CA ARG A 515 -2.92 17.58 6.31
C ARG A 515 -3.90 16.50 5.89
N LEU A 516 -4.94 16.27 6.67
CA LEU A 516 -5.99 15.31 6.30
C LEU A 516 -6.91 15.82 5.19
N HIS A 517 -6.68 17.05 4.71
CA HIS A 517 -7.52 17.71 3.69
C HIS A 517 -9.02 17.63 4.00
N GLY A 518 -9.38 17.62 5.28
CA GLY A 518 -10.76 17.44 5.77
C GLY A 518 -11.29 16.01 5.65
N VAL A 519 -10.48 15.02 5.29
CA VAL A 519 -10.89 13.64 5.08
C VAL A 519 -10.69 12.80 6.34
N LEU A 520 -11.75 12.14 6.81
CA LEU A 520 -11.73 11.25 7.97
C LEU A 520 -10.99 9.95 7.67
N ARG A 521 -10.06 9.54 8.54
CA ARG A 521 -9.19 8.35 8.36
C ARG A 521 -9.41 7.25 9.42
N THR A 522 -10.42 7.38 10.25
CA THR A 522 -10.64 6.47 11.40
C THR A 522 -11.09 5.06 11.01
N PHE A 523 -11.29 4.78 9.72
CA PHE A 523 -11.66 3.46 9.18
C PHE A 523 -10.60 2.85 8.26
N ASP A 524 -9.46 3.50 8.15
CA ASP A 524 -8.37 3.07 7.28
C ASP A 524 -7.41 2.14 8.02
N PRO A 525 -7.32 0.84 7.66
CA PRO A 525 -6.41 -0.11 8.31
C PRO A 525 -4.94 0.34 8.30
N GLU A 526 -4.48 1.02 7.24
CA GLU A 526 -3.12 1.57 7.18
C GLU A 526 -2.88 2.63 8.25
N CYS A 527 -3.88 3.48 8.51
CA CYS A 527 -3.79 4.49 9.56
C CYS A 527 -3.95 3.86 10.94
N LEU A 528 -4.97 3.00 11.11
CA LEU A 528 -5.27 2.36 12.39
C LEU A 528 -4.11 1.54 12.93
N SER A 529 -3.36 0.85 12.06
CA SER A 529 -2.27 -0.03 12.48
C SER A 529 -1.21 0.66 13.34
N CYS A 530 -0.98 1.96 13.14
CA CYS A 530 -0.06 2.78 13.94
C CYS A 530 -0.77 3.67 14.99
N HIS A 531 -2.05 4.00 14.76
CA HIS A 531 -2.78 4.98 15.55
C HIS A 531 -3.69 4.39 16.64
N VAL A 532 -3.75 3.06 16.75
CA VAL A 532 -4.48 2.34 17.80
C VAL A 532 -3.65 1.21 18.38
N THR A 533 -4.16 0.56 19.40
CA THR A 533 -3.51 -0.58 20.07
C THR A 533 -4.10 -1.90 19.62
N GLY A 534 -3.23 -2.90 19.41
CA GLY A 534 -3.63 -4.26 19.05
C GLY A 534 -3.77 -4.50 17.55
N TRP A 535 -2.96 -3.80 16.76
CA TRP A 535 -2.75 -4.03 15.33
C TRP A 535 -1.27 -4.27 15.06
N GLU A 536 -0.94 -5.04 14.00
CA GLU A 536 0.43 -5.17 13.50
C GLU A 536 0.68 -4.09 12.42
N PRO A 537 1.58 -3.13 12.67
CA PRO A 537 1.77 -1.99 11.76
C PRO A 537 2.28 -2.37 10.37
N GLU A 538 3.16 -3.37 10.26
CA GLU A 538 3.80 -3.74 9.00
C GLU A 538 2.84 -4.48 8.06
N GLU A 539 1.89 -5.25 8.62
CA GLU A 539 0.95 -6.07 7.83
C GLU A 539 -0.48 -5.52 7.81
N TYR A 540 -0.78 -4.48 8.59
CA TYR A 540 -2.13 -3.89 8.75
C TYR A 540 -3.16 -4.89 9.23
N VAL A 541 -2.75 -5.83 10.07
CA VAL A 541 -3.57 -6.92 10.56
C VAL A 541 -4.00 -6.66 11.99
N ARG A 542 -5.29 -6.85 12.27
CA ARG A 542 -5.85 -6.73 13.62
C ARG A 542 -5.60 -8.01 14.43
N PHE A 543 -5.15 -7.87 15.67
CA PHE A 543 -5.15 -8.97 16.63
C PHE A 543 -6.55 -9.20 17.21
N GLN A 544 -6.87 -10.44 17.63
CA GLN A 544 -8.19 -10.83 18.13
C GLN A 544 -8.74 -9.94 19.26
N SER A 545 -7.87 -9.48 20.16
CA SER A 545 -8.20 -8.57 21.25
C SER A 545 -7.83 -7.10 20.94
N GLY A 546 -7.53 -6.77 19.67
CA GLY A 546 -7.12 -5.43 19.26
C GLY A 546 -8.30 -4.50 19.01
N PHE A 547 -8.01 -3.20 18.90
CA PHE A 547 -8.98 -2.15 18.62
C PHE A 547 -9.92 -2.51 17.46
N LEU A 548 -11.20 -2.16 17.64
CA LEU A 548 -12.23 -2.27 16.62
C LEU A 548 -13.19 -1.08 16.74
N ASN A 549 -13.54 -0.45 15.62
CA ASN A 549 -14.52 0.65 15.63
C ASN A 549 -15.88 0.19 16.12
N GLU A 550 -16.57 1.05 16.89
CA GLU A 550 -17.84 0.75 17.56
C GLU A 550 -18.93 0.21 16.62
N GLN A 551 -18.97 0.72 15.39
CA GLN A 551 -19.96 0.30 14.40
C GLN A 551 -19.80 -1.14 13.93
N PHE A 552 -18.60 -1.70 14.03
CA PHE A 552 -18.30 -3.09 13.66
C PHE A 552 -18.32 -4.03 14.87
N ALA A 553 -18.45 -3.47 16.07
CA ALA A 553 -18.48 -4.25 17.30
C ALA A 553 -19.81 -4.99 17.44
N SER A 554 -19.74 -6.30 17.60
CA SER A 554 -20.91 -7.19 17.72
C SER A 554 -21.41 -7.33 19.15
N SER A 555 -20.55 -7.07 20.15
CA SER A 555 -20.85 -7.24 21.57
C SER A 555 -20.60 -5.96 22.39
N GLY A 556 -21.11 -5.92 23.62
CA GLY A 556 -20.82 -4.84 24.57
C GLY A 556 -19.34 -4.80 24.98
N ASP A 557 -18.69 -5.96 25.02
CA ASP A 557 -17.28 -6.09 25.37
C ASP A 557 -16.39 -5.53 24.23
N ASP A 558 -16.75 -5.77 22.98
CA ASP A 558 -16.06 -5.20 21.82
C ASP A 558 -16.17 -3.67 21.80
N LYS A 559 -17.33 -3.11 22.16
CA LYS A 559 -17.51 -1.65 22.30
C LYS A 559 -16.64 -1.05 23.41
N LEU A 560 -16.41 -1.81 24.46
CA LEU A 560 -15.50 -1.41 25.53
C LEU A 560 -14.05 -1.41 25.03
N LEU A 561 -13.63 -2.44 24.29
CA LEU A 561 -12.30 -2.54 23.69
C LEU A 561 -11.98 -1.33 22.79
N GLN A 562 -12.94 -0.86 22.01
CA GLN A 562 -12.75 0.33 21.20
C GLN A 562 -12.31 1.54 22.02
N LYS A 563 -13.02 1.85 23.10
CA LYS A 563 -12.68 3.00 23.95
C LYS A 563 -11.37 2.81 24.70
N LEU A 564 -11.06 1.57 25.09
CA LEU A 564 -9.87 1.26 25.86
C LEU A 564 -8.60 1.26 25.03
N LEU A 565 -8.66 0.95 23.73
CA LEU A 565 -7.51 0.73 22.85
C LEU A 565 -7.30 1.82 21.80
N ALA A 566 -8.08 2.90 21.84
CA ALA A 566 -7.86 4.08 21.01
C ALA A 566 -6.55 4.76 21.41
N GLY A 567 -5.71 5.08 20.41
CA GLY A 567 -4.36 5.63 20.62
C GLY A 567 -3.26 4.56 20.60
N SER A 568 -2.03 4.98 20.35
CA SER A 568 -0.83 4.15 20.48
C SER A 568 -0.44 4.09 21.95
N GLN A 569 -0.74 2.96 22.62
CA GLN A 569 -0.65 2.85 24.08
C GLN A 569 0.58 2.06 24.53
N CYS A 570 0.69 1.79 25.84
CA CYS A 570 1.78 1.05 26.46
C CYS A 570 2.10 -0.26 25.70
N GLU A 571 1.04 -0.96 25.32
CA GLU A 571 1.13 -2.29 24.70
C GLU A 571 1.59 -2.28 23.23
N ASN A 572 1.61 -1.12 22.56
CA ASN A 572 2.25 -1.00 21.24
C ASN A 572 3.78 -1.17 21.34
N CYS A 573 4.36 -0.80 22.49
CA CYS A 573 5.78 -0.94 22.75
C CYS A 573 6.10 -2.21 23.56
N HIS A 574 5.28 -2.52 24.57
CA HIS A 574 5.56 -3.57 25.56
C HIS A 574 4.89 -4.92 25.23
N GLY A 575 4.05 -4.97 24.19
CA GLY A 575 3.22 -6.16 23.91
C GLY A 575 1.98 -6.26 24.82
N PRO A 576 1.07 -7.23 24.55
CA PRO A 576 -0.20 -7.37 25.25
C PRO A 576 0.01 -7.74 26.72
N GLY A 577 -0.69 -7.03 27.63
CA GLY A 577 -0.43 -7.04 29.07
C GLY A 577 -1.14 -8.10 29.88
N SER A 578 -2.08 -8.88 29.32
CA SER A 578 -2.88 -9.82 30.13
C SER A 578 -2.04 -10.82 30.92
N ARG A 579 -1.05 -11.42 30.27
CA ARG A 579 -0.15 -12.39 30.86
C ARG A 579 0.76 -11.79 31.95
N HIS A 580 1.22 -10.55 31.75
CA HIS A 580 1.97 -9.81 32.75
C HIS A 580 1.13 -9.66 34.04
N ILE A 581 -0.14 -9.30 33.90
CA ILE A 581 -1.04 -9.13 35.04
C ILE A 581 -1.29 -10.46 35.77
N GLU A 582 -1.47 -11.54 35.04
CA GLU A 582 -1.66 -12.88 35.61
C GLU A 582 -0.43 -13.37 36.39
N LEU A 583 0.77 -13.07 35.89
CA LEU A 583 2.02 -13.55 36.46
C LEU A 583 2.54 -12.70 37.62
N ILE A 584 2.13 -11.43 37.76
CA ILE A 584 2.78 -10.51 38.70
C ILE A 584 2.72 -10.96 40.16
N GLU A 585 1.68 -11.68 40.57
CA GLU A 585 1.55 -12.21 41.94
C GLU A 585 2.26 -13.57 42.12
N SER A 586 2.32 -14.42 41.10
CA SER A 586 2.82 -15.78 41.16
C SER A 586 4.30 -15.91 40.77
N ASP A 587 4.74 -15.24 39.73
CA ASP A 587 6.13 -15.18 39.25
C ASP A 587 6.46 -13.75 38.73
N PRO A 588 6.79 -12.82 39.64
CA PRO A 588 7.11 -11.45 39.27
C PRO A 588 8.26 -11.33 38.26
N ALA A 589 9.22 -12.26 38.32
CA ALA A 589 10.35 -12.24 37.39
C ALA A 589 9.92 -12.62 35.96
N ALA A 590 9.02 -13.59 35.82
CA ALA A 590 8.43 -13.93 34.52
C ALA A 590 7.54 -12.79 34.01
N ALA A 591 6.72 -12.18 34.88
CA ALA A 591 5.89 -11.04 34.53
C ALA A 591 6.70 -9.87 33.94
N VAL A 592 7.82 -9.53 34.56
CA VAL A 592 8.72 -8.48 34.04
C VAL A 592 9.33 -8.88 32.70
N ARG A 593 9.77 -10.13 32.55
CA ARG A 593 10.36 -10.58 31.26
C ARG A 593 9.36 -10.55 30.11
N ASP A 594 8.09 -10.74 30.38
CA ASP A 594 7.02 -10.82 29.37
C ASP A 594 6.83 -9.50 28.60
N VAL A 595 6.96 -8.37 29.30
CA VAL A 595 6.70 -7.03 28.74
C VAL A 595 7.92 -6.11 28.69
N LYS A 596 9.08 -6.61 29.13
CA LYS A 596 10.31 -5.78 29.15
C LYS A 596 10.86 -5.62 27.74
N ILE A 597 11.10 -4.37 27.34
CA ILE A 597 11.90 -4.04 26.17
C ILE A 597 13.24 -3.43 26.58
N THR A 598 14.27 -3.69 25.81
CA THR A 598 15.57 -3.00 25.94
C THR A 598 15.57 -1.72 25.12
N LEU A 599 16.50 -0.80 25.40
CA LEU A 599 16.66 0.41 24.62
C LEU A 599 16.95 0.08 23.15
N GLN A 600 17.80 -0.91 22.91
CA GLN A 600 18.12 -1.37 21.55
C GLN A 600 16.88 -1.93 20.82
N GLN A 601 16.05 -2.73 21.50
CA GLN A 601 14.79 -3.21 20.90
C GLN A 601 13.82 -2.08 20.61
N ALA A 602 13.73 -1.07 21.49
CA ALA A 602 12.90 0.10 21.25
C ALA A 602 13.35 0.84 19.98
N GLU A 603 14.64 1.08 19.84
CA GLU A 603 15.25 1.81 18.73
C GLU A 603 15.15 1.06 17.39
N GLU A 604 15.59 -0.19 17.37
CA GLU A 604 15.79 -0.96 16.14
C GLU A 604 14.55 -1.74 15.65
N GLN A 605 13.59 -2.03 16.56
CA GLN A 605 12.51 -2.97 16.27
C GLN A 605 11.11 -2.43 16.58
N THR A 606 10.96 -1.57 17.59
CA THR A 606 9.62 -1.18 18.06
C THR A 606 9.20 0.15 17.46
N CYS A 607 9.99 1.20 17.65
CA CYS A 607 9.64 2.55 17.17
C CYS A 607 9.56 2.61 15.65
N VAL A 608 10.46 1.90 14.96
CA VAL A 608 10.57 1.90 13.50
C VAL A 608 9.41 1.23 12.78
N LYS A 609 8.58 0.45 13.48
CA LYS A 609 7.36 -0.12 12.90
C LYS A 609 6.33 0.93 12.47
N CYS A 610 6.28 2.05 13.20
CA CYS A 610 5.38 3.17 12.89
C CYS A 610 6.14 4.41 12.42
N HIS A 611 7.38 4.59 12.91
CA HIS A 611 8.27 5.69 12.54
C HIS A 611 9.28 5.25 11.48
N ASP A 612 8.78 4.80 10.35
CA ASP A 612 9.59 4.43 9.18
C ASP A 612 9.90 5.65 8.29
N GLY A 613 10.66 5.42 7.22
CA GLY A 613 11.05 6.49 6.30
C GLY A 613 9.88 7.09 5.51
N ASP A 614 8.74 6.41 5.44
CA ASP A 614 7.55 6.89 4.75
C ASP A 614 6.61 7.66 5.67
N ASN A 615 6.38 7.13 6.88
CA ASN A 615 5.43 7.69 7.84
C ASN A 615 6.04 8.76 8.74
N SER A 616 7.36 8.73 8.95
CA SER A 616 8.07 9.65 9.83
C SER A 616 9.50 9.92 9.33
N PRO A 617 9.68 10.51 8.14
CA PRO A 617 10.99 10.65 7.49
C PRO A 617 12.03 11.44 8.32
N ASP A 618 11.56 12.31 9.21
CA ASP A 618 12.39 13.12 10.10
C ASP A 618 12.59 12.47 11.48
N PHE A 619 12.17 11.22 11.65
CA PHE A 619 12.32 10.52 12.92
C PHE A 619 13.79 10.36 13.30
N LYS A 620 14.11 10.74 14.54
CA LYS A 620 15.42 10.56 15.18
C LYS A 620 15.19 10.03 16.56
N PHE A 621 15.57 8.78 16.80
CA PHE A 621 15.29 8.07 18.03
C PHE A 621 15.66 8.87 19.28
N GLU A 622 16.86 9.44 19.36
CA GLU A 622 17.34 10.15 20.54
C GLU A 622 16.44 11.34 20.90
N LYS A 623 15.95 12.07 19.87
CA LYS A 623 15.07 13.22 20.06
C LYS A 623 13.69 12.83 20.56
N TYR A 624 13.11 11.77 19.95
CA TYR A 624 11.74 11.35 20.27
C TYR A 624 11.68 10.50 21.53
N TRP A 625 12.76 9.74 21.84
CA TRP A 625 12.87 8.93 23.04
C TRP A 625 12.71 9.74 24.32
N ASP A 626 13.27 10.96 24.37
CA ASP A 626 13.18 11.82 25.55
C ASP A 626 11.73 12.18 25.94
N ALA A 627 10.82 12.21 24.98
CA ALA A 627 9.41 12.52 25.23
C ALA A 627 8.62 11.33 25.81
N VAL A 628 9.05 10.09 25.56
CA VAL A 628 8.29 8.88 25.94
C VAL A 628 8.97 8.04 27.01
N LYS A 629 10.29 8.25 27.26
CA LYS A 629 11.03 7.46 28.24
C LYS A 629 10.49 7.64 29.67
N HIS A 630 10.29 6.53 30.35
CA HIS A 630 9.79 6.50 31.73
C HIS A 630 10.55 5.50 32.62
N TYR A 631 11.76 5.12 32.23
CA TYR A 631 12.61 4.19 32.98
C TYR A 631 12.83 4.66 34.42
N GLY A 632 12.57 3.79 35.39
CA GLY A 632 12.75 4.07 36.83
C GLY A 632 11.80 5.12 37.39
N LYS A 633 10.67 5.39 36.75
CA LYS A 633 9.68 6.36 37.23
C LYS A 633 8.68 5.75 38.22
N ASP A 634 8.35 4.47 38.11
CA ASP A 634 7.47 3.75 39.03
C ASP A 634 8.23 2.80 39.97
#